data_738ae4a81f229c28e8627b6999eb044b
#
_entry.id   738ae4a81f229c28e8627b6999eb044b
#
_cell.length_a   1.000
_cell.length_b   1.000
_cell.length_c   1.000
_cell.angle_alpha   90.00
_cell.angle_beta   90.00
_cell.angle_gamma   90.00
#
_symmetry.space_group_name_H-M   'P 1'
#
loop_
_entity.id
_entity.type
_entity.pdbx_description
1 polymer ?
#
loop_
_entity_poly.entity_id
_entity_poly.type
_entity_poly.pdbx_seq_one_letter_code
_entity_poly.pdbx_strand_id
1 'polypeptide(L)'
;LERTFYIIRHGQTDLNKQGIVQGRGVNSPLNAHGLKQAEAFYERYKEVPFDRVITSTLLRTHQTVEKFIASGIPWTQHAGLDEISWGVYEGKPQDEEIMSGFERLVKSWTDGMLDVCVDQGETPDEMKIRQESAMLDILELTKSDKLVLICTHGRAMRMLLCLLTEQSYAVMDSFPHTNTALYKVRYDGEKFTIDEFYNTEHLNGLNE
;
A
#
# COMPACT_ATOMS: atom_id res chain seq x y z
N LEU A 1 3.97 -9.90 -22.00
CA LEU A 1 5.24 -10.14 -21.31
C LEU A 1 4.95 -10.35 -19.83
N GLU A 2 5.48 -11.42 -19.23
CA GLU A 2 5.34 -11.68 -17.79
C GLU A 2 6.07 -10.60 -16.99
N ARG A 3 5.43 -10.13 -15.91
CA ARG A 3 5.93 -9.08 -14.99
C ARG A 3 5.71 -9.50 -13.56
N THR A 4 6.63 -9.15 -12.68
CA THR A 4 6.49 -9.33 -11.23
C THR A 4 6.46 -7.99 -10.54
N PHE A 5 5.39 -7.75 -9.80
CA PHE A 5 5.20 -6.56 -8.96
C PHE A 5 5.56 -6.91 -7.52
N TYR A 6 6.52 -6.21 -6.95
CA TYR A 6 6.85 -6.23 -5.53
C TYR A 6 6.02 -5.11 -4.88
N ILE A 7 4.96 -5.45 -4.20
CA ILE A 7 4.02 -4.49 -3.60
C ILE A 7 4.28 -4.43 -2.10
N ILE A 8 4.65 -3.25 -1.59
CA ILE A 8 4.96 -3.04 -0.17
C ILE A 8 4.14 -1.90 0.42
N ARG A 9 3.88 -1.99 1.73
CA ARG A 9 3.39 -0.86 2.52
C ARG A 9 4.56 0.03 2.92
N HIS A 10 4.34 1.34 3.03
CA HIS A 10 5.33 2.28 3.56
C HIS A 10 5.81 1.92 4.97
N GLY A 11 7.00 2.38 5.36
CA GLY A 11 7.57 2.26 6.70
C GLY A 11 6.76 3.01 7.76
N GLN A 12 7.05 2.77 9.04
CA GLN A 12 6.33 3.37 10.16
C GLN A 12 6.48 4.90 10.17
N THR A 13 5.38 5.59 10.50
CA THR A 13 5.34 7.04 10.82
C THR A 13 5.09 7.25 12.31
N ASP A 14 5.34 8.45 12.83
CA ASP A 14 4.97 8.75 14.22
C ASP A 14 3.46 8.64 14.46
N LEU A 15 2.65 8.94 13.46
CA LEU A 15 1.20 8.81 13.54
C LEU A 15 0.77 7.33 13.61
N ASN A 16 1.46 6.41 12.90
CA ASN A 16 1.24 4.97 13.08
C ASN A 16 1.53 4.54 14.51
N LYS A 17 2.68 4.98 15.05
CA LYS A 17 3.11 4.65 16.43
C LYS A 17 2.14 5.18 17.48
N GLN A 18 1.55 6.34 17.25
CA GLN A 18 0.60 7.00 18.14
C GLN A 18 -0.86 6.53 17.95
N GLY A 19 -1.13 5.64 17.00
CA GLY A 19 -2.49 5.23 16.67
C GLY A 19 -3.35 6.39 16.13
N ILE A 20 -2.74 7.30 15.37
CA ILE A 20 -3.48 8.40 14.71
C ILE A 20 -3.84 7.97 13.29
N VAL A 21 -5.10 8.21 12.92
CA VAL A 21 -5.63 7.82 11.60
C VAL A 21 -4.98 8.64 10.50
N GLN A 22 -4.44 7.95 9.49
CA GLN A 22 -3.80 8.56 8.33
C GLN A 22 -4.47 8.08 7.05
N GLY A 23 -5.16 8.98 6.37
CA GLY A 23 -5.64 8.76 5.01
C GLY A 23 -4.77 9.51 3.99
N ARG A 24 -5.36 9.73 2.82
CA ARG A 24 -4.71 10.47 1.74
C ARG A 24 -4.55 11.96 2.03
N GLY A 25 -5.34 12.53 2.93
CA GLY A 25 -5.23 13.93 3.35
C GLY A 25 -4.08 14.19 4.33
N VAL A 26 -3.46 13.15 4.88
CA VAL A 26 -2.34 13.28 5.85
C VAL A 26 -1.03 12.88 5.21
N ASN A 27 -0.14 13.84 5.00
CA ASN A 27 1.17 13.64 4.37
C ASN A 27 2.31 13.68 5.41
N SER A 28 2.42 12.66 6.26
CA SER A 28 3.44 12.55 7.29
C SER A 28 4.70 11.82 6.80
N PRO A 29 5.91 12.18 7.33
CA PRO A 29 7.15 11.46 7.03
C PRO A 29 7.25 10.14 7.81
N LEU A 30 8.21 9.29 7.41
CA LEU A 30 8.66 8.16 8.21
C LEU A 30 9.28 8.65 9.53
N ASN A 31 9.09 7.87 10.60
CA ASN A 31 9.83 8.07 11.84
C ASN A 31 11.17 7.30 11.80
N ALA A 32 11.96 7.40 12.87
CA ALA A 32 13.26 6.74 12.95
C ALA A 32 13.17 5.21 12.78
N HIS A 33 12.11 4.57 13.29
CA HIS A 33 11.88 3.14 13.10
C HIS A 33 11.49 2.82 11.65
N GLY A 34 10.61 3.62 11.04
CA GLY A 34 10.24 3.46 9.63
C GLY A 34 11.43 3.61 8.68
N LEU A 35 12.38 4.50 8.99
CA LEU A 35 13.63 4.61 8.23
C LEU A 35 14.50 3.34 8.36
N LYS A 36 14.55 2.71 9.55
CA LYS A 36 15.23 1.42 9.73
C LYS A 36 14.53 0.28 8.95
N GLN A 37 13.20 0.28 8.92
CA GLN A 37 12.42 -0.68 8.12
C GLN A 37 12.71 -0.51 6.62
N ALA A 38 12.74 0.73 6.12
CA ALA A 38 13.09 1.05 4.74
C ALA A 38 14.53 0.61 4.40
N GLU A 39 15.48 0.83 5.33
CA GLU A 39 16.87 0.36 5.20
C GLU A 39 16.95 -1.15 5.11
N ALA A 40 16.28 -1.87 6.02
CA ALA A 40 16.28 -3.34 6.03
C ALA A 40 15.66 -3.91 4.72
N PHE A 41 14.60 -3.28 4.23
CA PHE A 41 14.01 -3.65 2.94
C PHE A 41 15.00 -3.41 1.80
N TYR A 42 15.68 -2.27 1.76
CA TYR A 42 16.68 -1.97 0.75
C TYR A 42 17.83 -2.99 0.79
N GLU A 43 18.43 -3.25 1.95
CA GLU A 43 19.54 -4.20 2.10
C GLU A 43 19.16 -5.62 1.65
N ARG A 44 17.92 -6.04 1.88
CA ARG A 44 17.44 -7.36 1.48
C ARG A 44 17.21 -7.47 -0.02
N TYR A 45 16.81 -6.40 -0.69
CA TYR A 45 16.34 -6.41 -2.09
C TYR A 45 17.19 -5.56 -3.05
N LYS A 46 18.29 -4.94 -2.61
CA LYS A 46 19.13 -4.07 -3.45
C LYS A 46 19.75 -4.74 -4.67
N GLU A 47 19.93 -6.07 -4.64
CA GLU A 47 20.44 -6.85 -5.77
C GLU A 47 19.32 -7.27 -6.75
N VAL A 48 18.06 -7.03 -6.43
CA VAL A 48 16.95 -7.28 -7.36
C VAL A 48 16.99 -6.20 -8.44
N PRO A 49 17.11 -6.59 -9.73
CA PRO A 49 17.23 -5.61 -10.80
C PRO A 49 15.85 -5.01 -11.18
N PHE A 50 15.34 -4.18 -10.30
CA PHE A 50 14.08 -3.48 -10.59
C PHE A 50 14.23 -2.57 -11.79
N ASP A 51 13.30 -2.69 -12.74
CA ASP A 51 13.23 -1.82 -13.92
C ASP A 51 12.59 -0.48 -13.57
N ARG A 52 11.73 -0.46 -12.54
CA ARG A 52 10.96 0.74 -12.13
C ARG A 52 10.53 0.69 -10.68
N VAL A 53 10.46 1.89 -10.08
CA VAL A 53 9.80 2.14 -8.80
C VAL A 53 8.55 2.98 -9.03
N ILE A 54 7.43 2.60 -8.43
CA ILE A 54 6.19 3.37 -8.46
C ILE A 54 5.73 3.59 -7.01
N THR A 55 5.41 4.83 -6.67
CA THR A 55 4.92 5.17 -5.33
C THR A 55 3.57 5.86 -5.41
N SER A 56 2.85 5.91 -4.30
CA SER A 56 1.80 6.90 -4.14
C SER A 56 2.39 8.33 -4.17
N THR A 57 1.54 9.34 -4.10
CA THR A 57 1.97 10.73 -4.03
C THR A 57 2.42 11.16 -2.63
N LEU A 58 2.19 10.33 -1.60
CA LEU A 58 2.46 10.67 -0.21
C LEU A 58 3.91 10.38 0.18
N LEU A 59 4.51 11.34 0.90
CA LEU A 59 5.93 11.37 1.25
C LEU A 59 6.45 10.05 1.84
N ARG A 60 5.70 9.42 2.74
CA ARG A 60 6.09 8.18 3.42
C ARG A 60 6.36 7.02 2.47
N THR A 61 5.67 6.94 1.32
CA THR A 61 5.93 5.90 0.32
C THR A 61 7.22 6.17 -0.46
N HIS A 62 7.47 7.42 -0.82
CA HIS A 62 8.72 7.84 -1.44
C HIS A 62 9.92 7.53 -0.52
N GLN A 63 9.87 7.99 0.74
CA GLN A 63 10.95 7.77 1.70
C GLN A 63 11.25 6.28 1.94
N THR A 64 10.22 5.41 1.86
CA THR A 64 10.40 3.97 2.05
C THR A 64 11.30 3.34 0.96
N VAL A 65 11.25 3.86 -0.26
CA VAL A 65 11.98 3.30 -1.42
C VAL A 65 13.03 4.27 -1.98
N GLU A 66 13.35 5.33 -1.24
CA GLU A 66 14.25 6.41 -1.67
C GLU A 66 15.61 5.90 -2.14
N LYS A 67 16.18 4.88 -1.48
CA LYS A 67 17.48 4.31 -1.86
C LYS A 67 17.46 3.62 -3.22
N PHE A 68 16.36 2.97 -3.59
CA PHE A 68 16.19 2.41 -4.95
C PHE A 68 16.09 3.52 -5.98
N ILE A 69 15.40 4.60 -5.68
CA ILE A 69 15.31 5.79 -6.55
C ILE A 69 16.70 6.44 -6.70
N ALA A 70 17.42 6.63 -5.59
CA ALA A 70 18.75 7.21 -5.58
C ALA A 70 19.81 6.36 -6.31
N SER A 71 19.60 5.04 -6.44
CA SER A 71 20.45 4.17 -7.25
C SER A 71 20.26 4.31 -8.76
N GLY A 72 19.33 5.20 -9.18
CA GLY A 72 19.08 5.51 -10.60
C GLY A 72 17.95 4.70 -11.25
N ILE A 73 17.19 3.93 -10.48
CA ILE A 73 16.01 3.22 -11.01
C ILE A 73 14.94 4.25 -11.38
N PRO A 74 14.35 4.18 -12.59
CA PRO A 74 13.25 5.05 -13.00
C PRO A 74 12.12 5.06 -11.99
N TRP A 75 11.65 6.25 -11.60
CA TRP A 75 10.61 6.44 -10.60
C TRP A 75 9.44 7.25 -11.11
N THR A 76 8.24 6.88 -10.69
CA THR A 76 6.98 7.56 -11.02
C THR A 76 6.05 7.56 -9.82
N GLN A 77 5.34 8.65 -9.57
CA GLN A 77 4.24 8.72 -8.61
C GLN A 77 2.90 8.49 -9.30
N HIS A 78 1.97 7.83 -8.60
CA HIS A 78 0.62 7.65 -9.10
C HIS A 78 -0.42 7.85 -7.98
N ALA A 79 -1.31 8.84 -8.13
CA ALA A 79 -2.31 9.19 -7.12
C ALA A 79 -3.34 8.07 -6.87
N GLY A 80 -3.54 7.17 -7.85
CA GLY A 80 -4.38 5.99 -7.67
C GLY A 80 -3.85 4.98 -6.64
N LEU A 81 -2.58 5.11 -6.21
CA LEU A 81 -1.97 4.31 -5.15
C LEU A 81 -2.02 4.99 -3.76
N ASP A 82 -2.58 6.20 -3.65
CA ASP A 82 -2.73 6.89 -2.36
C ASP A 82 -3.62 6.08 -1.41
N GLU A 83 -3.45 6.31 -0.10
CA GLU A 83 -4.31 5.69 0.91
C GLU A 83 -5.77 6.11 0.70
N ILE A 84 -6.71 5.31 1.20
CA ILE A 84 -8.12 5.69 1.25
C ILE A 84 -8.28 6.97 2.08
N SER A 85 -9.24 7.83 1.70
CA SER A 85 -9.59 8.97 2.55
C SER A 85 -10.45 8.49 3.72
N TRP A 86 -9.97 8.79 4.94
CA TRP A 86 -10.71 8.53 6.18
C TRP A 86 -11.52 9.73 6.63
N GLY A 87 -11.70 10.75 5.77
CA GLY A 87 -12.55 11.91 6.02
C GLY A 87 -12.31 12.53 7.38
N VAL A 88 -13.38 12.68 8.15
CA VAL A 88 -13.37 13.33 9.48
C VAL A 88 -12.53 12.58 10.54
N TYR A 89 -12.09 11.36 10.28
CA TYR A 89 -11.21 10.63 11.20
C TYR A 89 -9.73 10.96 11.01
N GLU A 90 -9.33 11.55 9.87
CA GLU A 90 -7.93 11.86 9.60
C GLU A 90 -7.32 12.82 10.62
N GLY A 91 -6.13 12.50 11.09
CA GLY A 91 -5.41 13.28 12.09
C GLY A 91 -5.91 13.12 13.52
N LYS A 92 -6.92 12.28 13.74
CA LYS A 92 -7.46 12.04 15.08
C LYS A 92 -6.86 10.77 15.70
N PRO A 93 -6.67 10.75 17.04
CA PRO A 93 -6.29 9.53 17.74
C PRO A 93 -7.41 8.49 17.64
N GLN A 94 -7.05 7.22 17.64
CA GLN A 94 -8.00 6.11 17.65
C GLN A 94 -8.55 5.92 19.09
N ASP A 95 -9.36 6.89 19.53
CA ASP A 95 -10.12 6.79 20.77
C ASP A 95 -11.28 5.78 20.65
N GLU A 96 -12.00 5.55 21.74
CA GLU A 96 -13.09 4.56 21.80
C GLU A 96 -14.21 4.85 20.78
N GLU A 97 -14.52 6.12 20.54
CA GLU A 97 -15.55 6.53 19.58
C GLU A 97 -15.13 6.24 18.14
N ILE A 98 -13.91 6.65 17.76
CA ILE A 98 -13.36 6.42 16.44
C ILE A 98 -13.15 4.92 16.20
N MET A 99 -12.63 4.18 17.17
CA MET A 99 -12.46 2.73 17.07
C MET A 99 -13.80 2.01 16.85
N SER A 100 -14.82 2.36 17.64
CA SER A 100 -16.17 1.79 17.50
C SER A 100 -16.78 2.13 16.14
N GLY A 101 -16.59 3.37 15.66
CA GLY A 101 -17.01 3.79 14.32
C GLY A 101 -16.31 3.02 13.22
N PHE A 102 -15.00 2.85 13.36
CA PHE A 102 -14.16 2.08 12.42
C PHE A 102 -14.57 0.60 12.36
N GLU A 103 -14.80 -0.03 13.50
CA GLU A 103 -15.25 -1.43 13.57
C GLU A 103 -16.61 -1.62 12.87
N ARG A 104 -17.57 -0.71 13.08
CA ARG A 104 -18.88 -0.76 12.38
C ARG A 104 -18.69 -0.60 10.88
N LEU A 105 -17.84 0.33 10.45
CA LEU A 105 -17.56 0.54 9.03
C LEU A 105 -16.92 -0.68 8.36
N VAL A 106 -15.88 -1.23 8.98
CA VAL A 106 -15.20 -2.44 8.48
C VAL A 106 -16.16 -3.62 8.44
N LYS A 107 -17.02 -3.76 9.44
CA LYS A 107 -18.07 -4.78 9.40
C LYS A 107 -19.03 -4.58 8.23
N SER A 108 -19.45 -3.34 7.94
CA SER A 108 -20.29 -3.05 6.78
C SER A 108 -19.63 -3.47 5.49
N TRP A 109 -18.32 -3.20 5.32
CA TRP A 109 -17.55 -3.63 4.15
C TRP A 109 -17.45 -5.16 4.05
N THR A 110 -17.23 -5.84 5.18
CA THR A 110 -17.20 -7.31 5.24
C THR A 110 -18.57 -7.91 4.89
N ASP A 111 -19.66 -7.24 5.24
CA ASP A 111 -21.03 -7.62 4.89
C ASP A 111 -21.38 -7.28 3.41
N GLY A 112 -20.44 -6.68 2.66
CA GLY A 112 -20.57 -6.36 1.23
C GLY A 112 -21.14 -4.98 0.93
N MET A 113 -21.33 -4.10 1.93
CA MET A 113 -21.74 -2.71 1.73
C MET A 113 -20.52 -1.84 1.39
N LEU A 114 -20.12 -1.83 0.12
CA LEU A 114 -18.90 -1.18 -0.34
C LEU A 114 -19.10 0.29 -0.77
N ASP A 115 -20.32 0.78 -0.69
CA ASP A 115 -20.75 2.15 -1.00
C ASP A 115 -20.85 3.04 0.24
N VAL A 116 -20.36 2.59 1.41
CA VAL A 116 -20.38 3.33 2.67
C VAL A 116 -18.98 3.75 3.11
N CYS A 117 -18.88 4.95 3.68
CA CYS A 117 -17.64 5.49 4.25
C CYS A 117 -17.95 6.36 5.49
N VAL A 118 -16.92 6.87 6.14
CA VAL A 118 -17.06 7.94 7.13
C VAL A 118 -17.37 9.26 6.44
N ASP A 119 -17.92 10.21 7.18
CA ASP A 119 -18.20 11.54 6.64
C ASP A 119 -16.95 12.15 5.98
N GLN A 120 -17.11 12.70 4.76
CA GLN A 120 -16.04 13.23 3.90
C GLN A 120 -14.95 12.22 3.54
N GLY A 121 -15.17 10.93 3.76
CA GLY A 121 -14.25 9.85 3.40
C GLY A 121 -14.47 9.35 1.98
N GLU A 122 -13.70 8.33 1.62
CA GLU A 122 -13.78 7.61 0.34
C GLU A 122 -14.37 6.22 0.58
N THR A 123 -15.28 5.78 -0.27
CA THR A 123 -15.84 4.43 -0.23
C THR A 123 -14.89 3.42 -0.88
N PRO A 124 -14.99 2.12 -0.52
CA PRO A 124 -14.29 1.07 -1.26
C PRO A 124 -14.59 1.06 -2.76
N ASP A 125 -15.83 1.34 -3.18
CA ASP A 125 -16.20 1.39 -4.60
C ASP A 125 -15.52 2.54 -5.34
N GLU A 126 -15.45 3.74 -4.74
CA GLU A 126 -14.70 4.87 -5.31
C GLU A 126 -13.21 4.55 -5.41
N MET A 127 -12.65 3.94 -4.36
CA MET A 127 -11.25 3.52 -4.36
C MET A 127 -10.99 2.46 -5.42
N LYS A 128 -11.90 1.52 -5.65
CA LYS A 128 -11.82 0.52 -6.70
C LYS A 128 -11.68 1.18 -8.07
N ILE A 129 -12.55 2.14 -8.38
CA ILE A 129 -12.53 2.84 -9.67
C ILE A 129 -11.17 3.50 -9.93
N ARG A 130 -10.60 4.20 -8.91
CA ARG A 130 -9.31 4.85 -9.11
C ARG A 130 -8.13 3.87 -9.16
N GLN A 131 -8.21 2.73 -8.46
CA GLN A 131 -7.19 1.69 -8.53
C GLN A 131 -7.23 0.92 -9.85
N GLU A 132 -8.42 0.66 -10.41
CA GLU A 132 -8.57 0.08 -11.76
C GLU A 132 -7.92 0.98 -12.81
N SER A 133 -8.23 2.28 -12.78
CA SER A 133 -7.60 3.26 -13.67
C SER A 133 -6.08 3.29 -13.49
N ALA A 134 -5.61 3.32 -12.23
CA ALA A 134 -4.18 3.32 -11.93
C ALA A 134 -3.47 2.08 -12.46
N MET A 135 -4.07 0.90 -12.32
CA MET A 135 -3.45 -0.34 -12.81
C MET A 135 -3.39 -0.39 -14.35
N LEU A 136 -4.36 0.16 -15.07
CA LEU A 136 -4.29 0.30 -16.52
C LEU A 136 -3.10 1.20 -16.92
N ASP A 137 -2.95 2.35 -16.26
CA ASP A 137 -1.84 3.27 -16.52
C ASP A 137 -0.48 2.63 -16.17
N ILE A 138 -0.39 1.91 -15.03
CA ILE A 138 0.80 1.20 -14.59
C ILE A 138 1.16 0.07 -15.57
N LEU A 139 0.18 -0.70 -16.04
CA LEU A 139 0.42 -1.77 -17.01
C LEU A 139 0.93 -1.24 -18.35
N GLU A 140 0.41 -0.11 -18.82
CA GLU A 140 0.93 0.55 -20.03
C GLU A 140 2.33 1.12 -19.81
N LEU A 141 2.55 1.83 -18.68
CA LEU A 141 3.84 2.39 -18.32
C LEU A 141 4.95 1.32 -18.22
N THR A 142 4.61 0.15 -17.69
CA THR A 142 5.55 -0.95 -17.42
C THR A 142 5.57 -2.04 -18.50
N LYS A 143 5.04 -1.77 -19.69
CA LYS A 143 4.88 -2.79 -20.74
C LYS A 143 6.17 -3.47 -21.20
N SER A 144 7.34 -2.82 -21.01
CA SER A 144 8.66 -3.36 -21.30
C SER A 144 9.40 -3.83 -20.04
N ASP A 145 8.88 -3.54 -18.85
CA ASP A 145 9.51 -3.84 -17.58
C ASP A 145 9.17 -5.28 -17.15
N LYS A 146 10.06 -5.91 -16.36
CA LYS A 146 9.87 -7.26 -15.80
C LYS A 146 9.68 -7.24 -14.30
N LEU A 147 10.42 -6.38 -13.62
CA LEU A 147 10.43 -6.28 -12.16
C LEU A 147 10.08 -4.85 -11.74
N VAL A 148 8.94 -4.69 -11.10
CA VAL A 148 8.41 -3.37 -10.69
C VAL A 148 8.21 -3.34 -9.17
N LEU A 149 8.78 -2.34 -8.50
CA LEU A 149 8.56 -2.10 -7.08
C LEU A 149 7.46 -1.05 -6.91
N ILE A 150 6.39 -1.43 -6.21
CA ILE A 150 5.28 -0.54 -5.86
C ILE A 150 5.26 -0.32 -4.35
N CYS A 151 5.30 0.94 -3.90
CA CYS A 151 5.11 1.30 -2.51
C CYS A 151 3.80 2.07 -2.31
N THR A 152 2.93 1.54 -1.46
CA THR A 152 1.59 2.07 -1.19
C THR A 152 1.28 2.03 0.32
N HIS A 153 0.03 1.93 0.72
CA HIS A 153 -0.46 2.09 2.09
C HIS A 153 -1.21 0.85 2.58
N GLY A 154 -1.61 0.86 3.84
CA GLY A 154 -2.21 -0.30 4.47
C GLY A 154 -3.54 -0.73 3.83
N ARG A 155 -4.53 0.14 3.81
CA ARG A 155 -5.85 -0.18 3.24
C ARG A 155 -5.78 -0.24 1.72
N ALA A 156 -5.05 0.71 1.11
CA ALA A 156 -4.86 0.75 -0.34
C ALA A 156 -4.24 -0.55 -0.89
N MET A 157 -3.23 -1.11 -0.20
CA MET A 157 -2.59 -2.37 -0.59
C MET A 157 -3.55 -3.55 -0.51
N ARG A 158 -4.35 -3.65 0.56
CA ARG A 158 -5.33 -4.72 0.74
C ARG A 158 -6.38 -4.72 -0.39
N MET A 159 -6.91 -3.53 -0.71
CA MET A 159 -7.87 -3.35 -1.79
C MET A 159 -7.23 -3.64 -3.15
N LEU A 160 -6.00 -3.17 -3.38
CA LEU A 160 -5.25 -3.46 -4.60
C LEU A 160 -5.04 -4.98 -4.78
N LEU A 161 -4.68 -5.71 -3.73
CA LEU A 161 -4.52 -7.16 -3.79
C LEU A 161 -5.84 -7.86 -4.11
N CYS A 162 -6.97 -7.43 -3.53
CA CYS A 162 -8.29 -7.93 -3.92
C CYS A 162 -8.57 -7.68 -5.40
N LEU A 163 -8.32 -6.45 -5.89
CA LEU A 163 -8.52 -6.09 -7.30
C LEU A 163 -7.69 -6.98 -8.22
N LEU A 164 -6.40 -7.12 -7.97
CA LEU A 164 -5.49 -7.90 -8.80
C LEU A 164 -5.81 -9.39 -8.83
N THR A 165 -6.35 -9.92 -7.73
CA THR A 165 -6.72 -11.34 -7.61
C THR A 165 -8.22 -11.62 -7.86
N GLU A 166 -8.95 -10.61 -8.37
CA GLU A 166 -10.39 -10.70 -8.68
C GLU A 166 -11.25 -11.12 -7.48
N GLN A 167 -10.80 -10.78 -6.25
CA GLN A 167 -11.53 -11.03 -5.03
C GLN A 167 -12.44 -9.85 -4.66
N SER A 168 -13.54 -10.17 -3.96
CA SER A 168 -14.38 -9.12 -3.38
C SER A 168 -13.61 -8.28 -2.37
N TYR A 169 -13.85 -6.97 -2.34
CA TYR A 169 -13.30 -6.10 -1.29
C TYR A 169 -13.84 -6.42 0.11
N ALA A 170 -14.93 -7.17 0.23
CA ALA A 170 -15.42 -7.68 1.50
C ALA A 170 -14.41 -8.58 2.23
N VAL A 171 -13.45 -9.18 1.50
CA VAL A 171 -12.42 -10.04 2.09
C VAL A 171 -11.04 -9.37 2.22
N MET A 172 -10.96 -8.04 2.01
CA MET A 172 -9.70 -7.32 2.02
C MET A 172 -8.90 -7.48 3.33
N ASP A 173 -9.56 -7.70 4.46
CA ASP A 173 -8.92 -7.88 5.75
C ASP A 173 -8.21 -9.23 5.91
N SER A 174 -8.36 -10.15 4.95
CA SER A 174 -7.57 -11.39 4.88
C SER A 174 -6.10 -11.16 4.48
N PHE A 175 -5.75 -9.95 4.03
CA PHE A 175 -4.37 -9.58 3.68
C PHE A 175 -3.70 -8.82 4.84
N PRO A 176 -2.77 -9.46 5.61
CA PRO A 176 -1.95 -8.75 6.61
C PRO A 176 -1.13 -7.61 5.98
N HIS A 177 -0.84 -6.54 6.76
CA HIS A 177 -0.26 -5.33 6.17
C HIS A 177 0.66 -4.55 7.12
N THR A 178 1.54 -5.20 7.88
CA THR A 178 2.53 -4.47 8.68
C THR A 178 3.37 -3.53 7.80
N ASN A 179 4.00 -2.53 8.42
CA ASN A 179 4.87 -1.61 7.67
C ASN A 179 5.98 -2.38 6.95
N THR A 180 6.22 -2.06 5.71
CA THR A 180 7.13 -2.70 4.76
C THR A 180 6.84 -4.19 4.44
N ALA A 181 5.72 -4.76 4.88
CA ALA A 181 5.31 -6.09 4.42
C ALA A 181 5.23 -6.16 2.90
N LEU A 182 5.77 -7.23 2.33
CA LEU A 182 5.88 -7.46 0.89
C LEU A 182 4.89 -8.53 0.42
N TYR A 183 4.27 -8.25 -0.73
CA TYR A 183 3.61 -9.23 -1.58
C TYR A 183 4.29 -9.25 -2.95
N LYS A 184 4.61 -10.43 -3.50
CA LYS A 184 5.03 -10.55 -4.90
C LYS A 184 3.85 -11.03 -5.72
N VAL A 185 3.51 -10.25 -6.72
CA VAL A 185 2.37 -10.52 -7.59
C VAL A 185 2.86 -10.60 -9.02
N ARG A 186 2.66 -11.75 -9.64
CA ARG A 186 3.02 -12.00 -11.03
C ARG A 186 1.83 -11.72 -11.93
N TYR A 187 2.10 -11.04 -13.04
CA TYR A 187 1.17 -10.81 -14.15
C TYR A 187 1.66 -11.54 -15.39
N ASP A 188 0.88 -12.47 -15.91
CA ASP A 188 1.27 -13.29 -17.07
C ASP A 188 0.87 -12.69 -18.44
N GLY A 189 0.21 -11.54 -18.43
CA GLY A 189 -0.34 -10.85 -19.61
C GLY A 189 -1.87 -10.84 -19.63
N GLU A 190 -2.50 -11.68 -18.81
CA GLU A 190 -3.97 -11.79 -18.70
C GLU A 190 -4.44 -11.64 -17.26
N LYS A 191 -3.78 -12.34 -16.30
CA LYS A 191 -4.19 -12.38 -14.90
C LYS A 191 -3.01 -12.19 -13.93
N PHE A 192 -3.37 -11.80 -12.71
CA PHE A 192 -2.45 -11.67 -11.60
C PHE A 192 -2.51 -12.89 -10.68
N THR A 193 -1.35 -13.28 -10.15
CA THR A 193 -1.22 -14.38 -9.17
C THR A 193 -0.26 -13.94 -8.07
N ILE A 194 -0.61 -14.18 -6.80
CA ILE A 194 0.30 -13.91 -5.68
C ILE A 194 1.27 -15.09 -5.57
N ASP A 195 2.54 -14.84 -5.86
CA ASP A 195 3.63 -15.83 -5.77
C ASP A 195 4.26 -15.84 -4.37
N GLU A 196 4.22 -14.71 -3.65
CA GLU A 196 4.69 -14.60 -2.27
C GLU A 196 3.72 -13.76 -1.44
N PHE A 197 3.20 -14.38 -0.37
CA PHE A 197 2.16 -13.82 0.49
C PHE A 197 2.77 -13.34 1.80
N TYR A 198 2.65 -12.03 2.11
CA TYR A 198 3.00 -11.44 3.39
C TYR A 198 4.41 -11.78 3.88
N ASN A 199 5.43 -11.39 3.13
CA ASN A 199 6.83 -11.56 3.54
C ASN A 199 7.29 -10.36 4.40
N THR A 200 7.85 -10.67 5.57
CA THR A 200 8.43 -9.70 6.51
C THR A 200 9.83 -10.14 6.99
N GLU A 201 10.49 -11.07 6.29
CA GLU A 201 11.79 -11.63 6.70
C GLU A 201 12.88 -10.56 6.88
N HIS A 202 12.83 -9.48 6.08
CA HIS A 202 13.77 -8.36 6.21
C HIS A 202 13.63 -7.59 7.53
N LEU A 203 12.53 -7.76 8.27
CA LEU A 203 12.31 -7.15 9.58
C LEU A 203 12.86 -7.98 10.73
N ASN A 204 13.34 -9.21 10.48
CA ASN A 204 13.90 -10.07 11.52
C ASN A 204 15.11 -9.40 12.18
N GLY A 205 15.06 -9.23 13.51
CA GLY A 205 16.11 -8.58 14.29
C GLY A 205 16.01 -7.04 14.38
N LEU A 206 15.02 -6.41 13.74
CA LEU A 206 14.67 -5.02 14.00
C LEU A 206 13.90 -4.94 15.31
N ASN A 207 14.56 -4.44 16.37
CA ASN A 207 13.88 -4.09 17.60
C ASN A 207 13.14 -2.76 17.44
N GLU A 208 11.93 -2.67 18.00
CA GLU A 208 11.11 -1.44 18.05
C GLU A 208 11.81 -0.30 18.80
#